data_1d46fc27b4483b7066fde1e062b291a7
#
_entry.id   1d46fc27b4483b7066fde1e062b291a7
#
_cell.length_a   1.000
_cell.length_b   1.000
_cell.length_c   1.000
_cell.angle_alpha   90.00
_cell.angle_beta   90.00
_cell.angle_gamma   90.00
#
_symmetry.space_group_name_H-M   'P 1'
#
loop_
_entity.id
_entity.type
_entity.pdbx_description
1 polymer ?
#
loop_
_entity_poly.entity_id
_entity_poly.type
_entity_poly.pdbx_seq_one_letter_code
_entity_poly.pdbx_strand_id
1 'polypeptide(L)'
;GYKFDQPNVKYASLDIGSDLTADINQWGADYYKLPQNSSDYYVFFEADPRVPLLPVLPKKGQKFWYSDRGDLVDSTLTRQIDLSKVKKATLQVDLWYDIETGYDYGYVMVSRDAGKTWTTLRGKHSTTSNPSGNNLGNGYTGKSGGWITDTFDLTPYAGRKILLRFEYVTDDGYNSAGMAVDGVRIPEIGFYDDMESPNSWQANGWVLSGPYVPGRYSLIILDANSPERYVLVDAGADGRAIYKLSAQDPKDEPFLIVAAKSDNTLQKSIYRIQILPKEPGYLTLLAGRASR
;
A
#
# COMPACT_ATOMS: atom_id res chain seq x y z
N GLY A 1 22.97 -31.83 -9.92
CA GLY A 1 22.92 -30.55 -9.24
C GLY A 1 22.28 -29.51 -10.14
N TYR A 2 21.29 -28.79 -9.66
CA TYR A 2 20.68 -27.67 -10.38
C TYR A 2 21.75 -26.57 -10.48
N LYS A 3 22.18 -26.23 -11.70
CA LYS A 3 22.90 -24.99 -11.94
C LYS A 3 21.85 -23.87 -11.93
N PHE A 4 21.89 -23.04 -10.91
CA PHE A 4 21.23 -21.75 -10.98
C PHE A 4 22.07 -20.89 -11.92
N ASP A 5 21.52 -20.55 -13.09
CA ASP A 5 22.09 -19.46 -13.88
C ASP A 5 21.99 -18.21 -13.03
N GLN A 6 23.11 -17.53 -12.83
CA GLN A 6 23.11 -16.27 -12.08
C GLN A 6 22.17 -15.30 -12.80
N PRO A 7 21.20 -14.70 -12.12
CA PRO A 7 20.33 -13.73 -12.77
C PRO A 7 21.19 -12.62 -13.37
N ASN A 8 20.88 -12.25 -14.61
CA ASN A 8 21.59 -11.19 -15.33
C ASN A 8 21.14 -9.85 -14.70
N VAL A 9 21.76 -9.49 -13.56
CA VAL A 9 21.43 -8.29 -12.78
C VAL A 9 21.86 -7.07 -13.59
N LYS A 10 20.91 -6.26 -14.00
CA LYS A 10 21.20 -4.96 -14.61
C LYS A 10 21.60 -3.98 -13.50
N TYR A 11 22.70 -3.28 -13.72
CA TYR A 11 23.16 -2.22 -12.83
C TYR A 11 23.52 -0.95 -13.61
N ALA A 12 23.46 0.19 -12.96
CA ALA A 12 24.04 1.45 -13.43
C ALA A 12 25.36 1.72 -12.72
N SER A 13 26.29 2.44 -13.37
CA SER A 13 27.52 2.88 -12.73
C SER A 13 27.36 4.31 -12.21
N LEU A 14 27.89 4.56 -11.02
CA LEU A 14 27.93 5.89 -10.38
C LEU A 14 29.40 6.30 -10.22
N ASP A 15 29.66 7.59 -10.44
CA ASP A 15 30.98 8.22 -10.27
C ASP A 15 30.92 9.24 -9.12
N ILE A 16 32.11 9.68 -8.65
CA ILE A 16 32.17 10.81 -7.70
C ILE A 16 31.53 12.05 -8.34
N GLY A 17 30.57 12.62 -7.66
CA GLY A 17 29.75 13.73 -8.14
C GLY A 17 28.43 13.30 -8.79
N SER A 18 28.16 12.01 -8.93
CA SER A 18 26.85 11.53 -9.39
C SER A 18 25.73 11.98 -8.46
N ASP A 19 24.62 12.37 -9.10
CA ASP A 19 23.36 12.76 -8.44
C ASP A 19 22.22 12.13 -9.24
N LEU A 20 21.66 11.05 -8.74
CA LEU A 20 20.67 10.22 -9.41
C LEU A 20 19.36 10.22 -8.65
N THR A 21 18.25 10.45 -9.35
CA THR A 21 16.89 10.19 -8.84
C THR A 21 16.30 9.01 -9.59
N ALA A 22 15.72 8.05 -8.87
CA ALA A 22 15.08 6.86 -9.42
C ALA A 22 13.81 6.49 -8.66
N ASP A 23 13.00 5.60 -9.22
CA ASP A 23 11.84 5.02 -8.58
C ASP A 23 12.03 3.51 -8.39
N ILE A 24 11.48 2.96 -7.31
CA ILE A 24 11.61 1.56 -6.96
C ILE A 24 10.27 1.00 -6.49
N ASN A 25 9.94 -0.24 -6.92
CA ASN A 25 8.79 -0.97 -6.38
C ASN A 25 9.05 -1.41 -4.94
N GLN A 26 8.00 -1.52 -4.13
CA GLN A 26 8.15 -2.16 -2.82
C GLN A 26 8.60 -3.61 -2.99
N TRP A 27 9.52 -4.04 -2.11
CA TRP A 27 10.20 -5.34 -2.15
C TRP A 27 11.06 -5.56 -3.40
N GLY A 28 11.31 -4.48 -4.16
CA GLY A 28 12.28 -4.45 -5.25
C GLY A 28 13.67 -4.01 -4.79
N ALA A 29 14.67 -4.21 -5.66
CA ALA A 29 16.03 -3.77 -5.45
C ALA A 29 16.64 -3.20 -6.73
N ASP A 30 17.33 -2.06 -6.59
CA ASP A 30 18.14 -1.44 -7.63
C ASP A 30 19.63 -1.61 -7.32
N TYR A 31 20.44 -1.80 -8.36
CA TYR A 31 21.84 -2.15 -8.26
C TYR A 31 22.71 -1.09 -8.92
N TYR A 32 23.76 -0.67 -8.21
CA TYR A 32 24.69 0.36 -8.66
C TYR A 32 26.13 -0.08 -8.45
N LYS A 33 26.94 -0.02 -9.49
CA LYS A 33 28.39 -0.12 -9.33
C LYS A 33 28.89 1.22 -8.81
N LEU A 34 29.58 1.19 -7.68
CA LEU A 34 30.18 2.38 -7.09
C LEU A 34 31.57 2.66 -7.67
N PRO A 35 32.04 3.93 -7.59
CA PRO A 35 33.37 4.26 -8.07
C PRO A 35 34.44 3.57 -7.22
N GLN A 36 35.42 3.01 -7.89
CA GLN A 36 36.66 2.59 -7.25
C GLN A 36 37.50 3.83 -7.01
N ASN A 37 37.88 4.13 -5.78
CA ASN A 37 38.60 5.35 -5.45
C ASN A 37 39.67 5.13 -4.40
N SER A 38 40.83 5.76 -4.58
CA SER A 38 41.95 5.75 -3.63
C SER A 38 41.78 6.69 -2.45
N SER A 39 40.70 7.42 -2.38
CA SER A 39 40.32 8.34 -1.29
C SER A 39 38.94 8.01 -0.77
N ASP A 40 38.66 8.39 0.48
CA ASP A 40 37.34 8.25 1.05
C ASP A 40 36.30 9.06 0.28
N TYR A 41 35.07 8.52 0.21
CA TYR A 41 33.90 9.21 -0.32
C TYR A 41 32.64 8.80 0.42
N TYR A 42 31.52 9.48 0.16
CA TYR A 42 30.27 9.25 0.87
C TYR A 42 29.16 8.92 -0.12
N VAL A 43 28.37 7.89 0.22
CA VAL A 43 27.07 7.62 -0.39
C VAL A 43 26.01 8.31 0.47
N PHE A 44 25.36 9.30 -0.07
CA PHE A 44 24.19 9.93 0.52
C PHE A 44 22.93 9.41 -0.17
N PHE A 45 21.98 8.98 0.63
CA PHE A 45 20.67 8.49 0.19
C PHE A 45 19.57 9.32 0.83
N GLU A 46 18.57 9.67 0.04
CA GLU A 46 17.36 10.34 0.50
C GLU A 46 16.15 9.79 -0.24
N ALA A 47 15.08 9.47 0.49
CA ALA A 47 13.79 9.05 -0.07
C ALA A 47 12.65 9.68 0.73
N ASP A 48 11.42 9.64 0.19
CA ASP A 48 10.26 10.15 0.93
C ASP A 48 10.06 9.27 2.20
N PRO A 49 10.02 9.86 3.40
CA PRO A 49 9.75 9.12 4.63
C PRO A 49 8.34 8.57 4.71
N ARG A 50 7.47 8.89 3.76
CA ARG A 50 6.09 8.42 3.67
C ARG A 50 5.77 7.96 2.25
N VAL A 51 5.25 6.75 2.14
CA VAL A 51 4.81 6.18 0.86
C VAL A 51 3.28 6.14 0.83
N PRO A 52 2.62 6.51 -0.27
CA PRO A 52 1.17 6.36 -0.36
C PRO A 52 0.75 4.92 -0.08
N LEU A 53 -0.28 4.71 0.76
CA LEU A 53 -0.84 3.39 1.00
C LEU A 53 -1.57 2.88 -0.25
N LEU A 54 -2.40 3.73 -0.83
CA LEU A 54 -3.18 3.49 -2.05
C LEU A 54 -2.91 4.61 -3.06
N PRO A 55 -3.23 4.42 -4.36
CA PRO A 55 -3.05 5.44 -5.38
C PRO A 55 -4.13 6.55 -5.32
N VAL A 56 -4.85 6.64 -4.21
CA VAL A 56 -5.89 7.65 -3.95
C VAL A 56 -5.74 8.23 -2.55
N LEU A 57 -6.08 9.50 -2.41
CA LEU A 57 -6.24 10.14 -1.11
C LEU A 57 -7.64 9.85 -0.57
N PRO A 58 -7.90 10.01 0.76
CA PRO A 58 -9.24 9.94 1.30
C PRO A 58 -10.20 10.83 0.51
N LYS A 59 -11.41 10.34 0.24
CA LYS A 59 -12.44 11.12 -0.47
C LYS A 59 -13.00 12.22 0.43
N LYS A 60 -13.03 11.96 1.74
CA LYS A 60 -13.41 12.88 2.81
C LYS A 60 -12.34 12.86 3.89
N GLY A 61 -12.16 14.01 4.57
CA GLY A 61 -11.28 14.09 5.72
C GLY A 61 -9.83 13.65 5.45
N GLN A 62 -9.30 12.81 6.34
CA GLN A 62 -7.90 12.39 6.33
C GLN A 62 -7.70 10.86 6.41
N LYS A 63 -8.78 10.09 6.58
CA LYS A 63 -8.75 8.64 6.76
C LYS A 63 -9.80 7.95 5.90
N PHE A 64 -9.63 6.64 5.79
CA PHE A 64 -10.60 5.69 5.24
C PHE A 64 -10.42 4.34 5.93
N TRP A 65 -11.42 3.48 5.88
CA TRP A 65 -11.26 2.09 6.22
C TRP A 65 -10.69 1.32 5.03
N TYR A 66 -9.64 0.54 5.29
CA TYR A 66 -8.91 -0.26 4.31
C TYR A 66 -8.99 -1.73 4.68
N SER A 67 -9.31 -2.57 3.71
CA SER A 67 -9.49 -4.02 3.89
C SER A 67 -8.22 -4.77 4.25
N ASP A 68 -7.04 -4.10 4.15
CA ASP A 68 -5.75 -4.73 4.02
C ASP A 68 -5.68 -5.60 2.75
N ARG A 69 -4.60 -6.35 2.58
CA ARG A 69 -4.32 -7.21 1.45
C ARG A 69 -3.55 -8.45 1.89
N GLY A 70 -3.68 -9.54 1.15
CA GLY A 70 -2.99 -10.81 1.42
C GLY A 70 -3.68 -11.95 0.71
N ASP A 71 -3.07 -13.12 0.74
CA ASP A 71 -3.66 -14.36 0.26
C ASP A 71 -4.47 -15.01 1.39
N LEU A 72 -5.55 -15.71 1.06
CA LEU A 72 -6.46 -16.37 2.00
C LEU A 72 -7.03 -15.43 3.07
N VAL A 73 -7.33 -14.20 2.68
CA VAL A 73 -7.93 -13.20 3.56
C VAL A 73 -9.45 -13.31 3.52
N ASP A 74 -10.08 -13.27 4.68
CA ASP A 74 -11.52 -13.01 4.88
C ASP A 74 -11.64 -11.93 5.95
N SER A 75 -11.63 -10.67 5.49
CA SER A 75 -11.65 -9.51 6.38
C SER A 75 -13.01 -8.82 6.38
N THR A 76 -13.46 -8.37 7.55
CA THR A 76 -14.81 -7.82 7.72
C THR A 76 -14.81 -6.51 8.51
N LEU A 77 -15.68 -5.59 8.10
CA LEU A 77 -15.98 -4.35 8.79
C LEU A 77 -17.50 -4.23 9.00
N THR A 78 -17.97 -4.40 10.23
CA THR A 78 -19.41 -4.60 10.54
C THR A 78 -19.93 -3.53 11.49
N ARG A 79 -21.14 -3.04 11.22
CA ARG A 79 -21.86 -2.09 12.10
C ARG A 79 -23.35 -2.39 12.16
N GLN A 80 -23.95 -2.20 13.35
CA GLN A 80 -25.40 -2.24 13.49
C GLN A 80 -26.04 -0.93 13.01
N ILE A 81 -27.08 -1.05 12.19
CA ILE A 81 -27.90 0.06 11.68
C ILE A 81 -29.35 -0.13 12.13
N ASP A 82 -29.96 0.92 12.65
CA ASP A 82 -31.35 0.88 13.12
C ASP A 82 -32.28 1.51 12.06
N LEU A 83 -32.99 0.67 11.30
CA LEU A 83 -34.01 1.06 10.32
C LEU A 83 -35.43 0.90 10.86
N SER A 84 -35.62 0.68 12.18
CA SER A 84 -36.92 0.33 12.77
C SER A 84 -38.00 1.40 12.61
N LYS A 85 -37.61 2.66 12.42
CA LYS A 85 -38.51 3.81 12.31
C LYS A 85 -38.83 4.26 10.87
N VAL A 86 -38.27 3.62 9.88
CA VAL A 86 -38.46 4.00 8.48
C VAL A 86 -39.12 2.89 7.68
N LYS A 87 -39.83 3.26 6.60
CA LYS A 87 -40.47 2.33 5.65
C LYS A 87 -39.66 2.17 4.36
N LYS A 88 -38.69 3.05 4.15
CA LYS A 88 -37.76 3.05 3.00
C LYS A 88 -36.38 3.43 3.53
N ALA A 89 -35.33 2.85 2.96
CA ALA A 89 -33.97 3.23 3.27
C ALA A 89 -33.07 3.02 2.06
N THR A 90 -32.12 3.92 1.88
CA THR A 90 -31.14 3.89 0.80
C THR A 90 -29.76 4.05 1.39
N LEU A 91 -28.87 3.07 1.17
CA LEU A 91 -27.46 3.17 1.55
C LEU A 91 -26.67 3.77 0.39
N GLN A 92 -25.84 4.75 0.70
CA GLN A 92 -24.82 5.29 -0.22
C GLN A 92 -23.46 5.07 0.40
N VAL A 93 -22.50 4.56 -0.38
CA VAL A 93 -21.14 4.26 0.09
C VAL A 93 -20.13 4.77 -0.94
N ASP A 94 -19.11 5.44 -0.47
CA ASP A 94 -17.94 5.77 -1.25
C ASP A 94 -16.93 4.60 -1.17
N LEU A 95 -16.64 3.98 -2.32
CA LEU A 95 -15.78 2.80 -2.45
C LEU A 95 -14.61 3.08 -3.39
N TRP A 96 -13.47 2.54 -3.04
CA TRP A 96 -12.32 2.36 -3.93
C TRP A 96 -11.88 0.90 -3.88
N TYR A 97 -11.49 0.32 -5.03
CA TYR A 97 -10.93 -1.03 -5.05
C TYR A 97 -9.99 -1.24 -6.25
N ASP A 98 -8.98 -2.05 -5.99
CA ASP A 98 -8.10 -2.72 -6.94
C ASP A 98 -7.96 -4.16 -6.46
N ILE A 99 -8.73 -5.08 -7.04
CA ILE A 99 -8.96 -6.45 -6.59
C ILE A 99 -8.63 -7.38 -7.76
N GLU A 100 -8.03 -8.52 -7.52
CA GLU A 100 -7.75 -9.50 -8.57
C GLU A 100 -9.03 -9.90 -9.31
N THR A 101 -9.00 -9.70 -10.63
CA THR A 101 -10.22 -9.83 -11.44
C THR A 101 -10.68 -11.29 -11.54
N GLY A 102 -11.88 -11.54 -11.02
CA GLY A 102 -12.56 -12.84 -11.13
C GLY A 102 -12.10 -13.91 -10.14
N TYR A 103 -11.15 -13.63 -9.27
CA TYR A 103 -10.65 -14.51 -8.22
C TYR A 103 -10.97 -13.98 -6.82
N ASP A 104 -10.65 -12.71 -6.58
CA ASP A 104 -10.91 -12.02 -5.31
C ASP A 104 -12.14 -11.12 -5.42
N TYR A 105 -12.84 -10.90 -4.30
CA TYR A 105 -14.06 -10.12 -4.28
C TYR A 105 -14.21 -9.29 -3.00
N GLY A 106 -14.70 -8.06 -3.18
CA GLY A 106 -15.23 -7.22 -2.10
C GLY A 106 -16.75 -7.23 -2.09
N TYR A 107 -17.38 -7.11 -0.92
CA TYR A 107 -18.84 -7.16 -0.78
C TYR A 107 -19.37 -6.06 0.12
N VAL A 108 -20.61 -5.63 -0.17
CA VAL A 108 -21.48 -4.91 0.75
C VAL A 108 -22.63 -5.84 1.12
N MET A 109 -22.78 -6.15 2.39
CA MET A 109 -23.68 -7.21 2.86
C MET A 109 -24.59 -6.73 3.99
N VAL A 110 -25.72 -7.39 4.12
CA VAL A 110 -26.66 -7.18 5.23
C VAL A 110 -27.04 -8.51 5.88
N SER A 111 -27.13 -8.48 7.22
CA SER A 111 -27.74 -9.56 8.03
C SER A 111 -28.98 -9.04 8.76
N ARG A 112 -30.02 -9.89 8.82
CA ARG A 112 -31.28 -9.65 9.54
C ARG A 112 -31.40 -10.47 10.82
N ASP A 113 -30.46 -11.34 11.08
CA ASP A 113 -30.49 -12.39 12.12
C ASP A 113 -29.25 -12.38 13.02
N ALA A 114 -28.75 -11.15 13.30
CA ALA A 114 -27.60 -10.91 14.14
C ALA A 114 -26.29 -11.57 13.64
N GLY A 115 -26.11 -11.67 12.32
CA GLY A 115 -24.89 -12.16 11.71
C GLY A 115 -24.85 -13.65 11.43
N LYS A 116 -25.96 -14.36 11.61
CA LYS A 116 -26.01 -15.80 11.31
C LYS A 116 -26.03 -16.09 9.82
N THR A 117 -26.73 -15.24 9.06
CA THR A 117 -26.75 -15.28 7.59
C THR A 117 -26.53 -13.89 7.00
N TRP A 118 -25.91 -13.85 5.81
CA TRP A 118 -25.58 -12.64 5.10
C TRP A 118 -26.11 -12.65 3.67
N THR A 119 -26.55 -11.50 3.21
CA THR A 119 -27.01 -11.29 1.83
C THR A 119 -26.16 -10.19 1.20
N THR A 120 -25.53 -10.47 0.05
CA THR A 120 -24.79 -9.47 -0.73
C THR A 120 -25.78 -8.47 -1.35
N LEU A 121 -25.50 -7.19 -1.22
CA LEU A 121 -26.30 -6.12 -1.82
C LEU A 121 -25.83 -5.85 -3.26
N ARG A 122 -26.77 -5.64 -4.15
CA ARG A 122 -26.48 -5.29 -5.54
C ARG A 122 -26.25 -3.78 -5.65
N GLY A 123 -25.02 -3.40 -5.95
CA GLY A 123 -24.64 -2.05 -6.35
C GLY A 123 -24.57 -1.91 -7.88
N LYS A 124 -24.45 -0.68 -8.36
CA LYS A 124 -24.32 -0.39 -9.80
C LYS A 124 -23.06 -1.02 -10.42
N HIS A 125 -21.96 -1.07 -9.64
CA HIS A 125 -20.66 -1.55 -10.10
C HIS A 125 -20.35 -3.00 -9.66
N SER A 126 -21.25 -3.63 -8.89
CA SER A 126 -21.10 -5.03 -8.51
C SER A 126 -21.43 -5.99 -9.66
N THR A 127 -20.89 -7.19 -9.60
CA THR A 127 -21.09 -8.26 -10.59
C THR A 127 -21.50 -9.57 -9.94
N THR A 128 -22.27 -10.38 -10.65
CA THR A 128 -22.54 -11.77 -10.29
C THR A 128 -21.70 -12.77 -11.11
N SER A 129 -20.78 -12.26 -11.95
CA SER A 129 -19.84 -13.11 -12.69
C SER A 129 -18.96 -13.90 -11.71
N ASN A 130 -18.82 -15.19 -11.97
CA ASN A 130 -18.13 -16.13 -11.08
C ASN A 130 -17.27 -17.12 -11.87
N PRO A 131 -16.22 -16.66 -12.57
CA PRO A 131 -15.42 -17.52 -13.45
C PRO A 131 -14.59 -18.55 -12.67
N SER A 132 -14.13 -18.24 -11.45
CA SER A 132 -13.33 -19.13 -10.59
C SER A 132 -14.18 -19.96 -9.60
N GLY A 133 -15.45 -19.61 -9.42
CA GLY A 133 -16.29 -20.21 -8.38
C GLY A 133 -16.27 -19.48 -7.02
N ASN A 134 -15.46 -18.42 -6.88
CA ASN A 134 -15.20 -17.74 -5.61
C ASN A 134 -16.21 -16.63 -5.25
N ASN A 135 -17.03 -16.19 -6.22
CA ASN A 135 -17.99 -15.10 -5.99
C ASN A 135 -19.20 -15.56 -5.17
N LEU A 136 -19.38 -15.00 -4.00
CA LEU A 136 -20.50 -15.28 -3.08
C LEU A 136 -21.82 -14.61 -3.51
N GLY A 137 -21.83 -13.77 -4.57
CA GLY A 137 -23.04 -13.08 -5.03
C GLY A 137 -22.76 -11.79 -5.80
N ASN A 138 -23.29 -10.65 -5.31
CA ASN A 138 -23.02 -9.35 -5.92
C ASN A 138 -21.68 -8.80 -5.40
N GLY A 139 -20.56 -9.17 -6.03
CA GLY A 139 -19.21 -8.81 -5.61
C GLY A 139 -18.61 -7.68 -6.43
N TYR A 140 -17.61 -7.02 -5.88
CA TYR A 140 -16.70 -6.10 -6.56
C TYR A 140 -15.40 -6.81 -6.85
N THR A 141 -14.93 -6.74 -8.09
CA THR A 141 -13.66 -7.32 -8.54
C THR A 141 -13.07 -6.43 -9.64
N GLY A 142 -11.77 -6.54 -9.93
CA GLY A 142 -11.07 -5.64 -10.86
C GLY A 142 -10.79 -4.28 -10.24
N LYS A 143 -10.88 -3.20 -11.02
CA LYS A 143 -10.46 -1.86 -10.60
C LYS A 143 -11.59 -0.85 -10.71
N SER A 144 -11.78 -0.05 -9.65
CA SER A 144 -12.73 1.08 -9.68
C SER A 144 -12.21 2.29 -10.49
N GLY A 145 -10.88 2.37 -10.72
CA GLY A 145 -10.24 3.48 -11.43
C GLY A 145 -10.18 4.80 -10.65
N GLY A 146 -10.70 4.83 -9.43
CA GLY A 146 -10.81 5.98 -8.53
C GLY A 146 -11.93 5.74 -7.53
N TRP A 147 -12.22 6.73 -6.67
CA TRP A 147 -13.39 6.65 -5.80
C TRP A 147 -14.68 6.64 -6.61
N ILE A 148 -15.53 5.65 -6.37
CA ILE A 148 -16.91 5.59 -6.86
C ILE A 148 -17.87 5.80 -5.69
N THR A 149 -19.10 6.28 -5.97
CA THR A 149 -20.20 6.24 -5.02
C THR A 149 -21.22 5.23 -5.52
N ASP A 150 -21.45 4.18 -4.74
CA ASP A 150 -22.47 3.19 -5.07
C ASP A 150 -23.69 3.33 -4.15
N THR A 151 -24.83 2.88 -4.63
CA THR A 151 -26.13 3.03 -3.95
C THR A 151 -26.83 1.68 -3.86
N PHE A 152 -27.41 1.39 -2.69
CA PHE A 152 -28.06 0.12 -2.41
C PHE A 152 -29.45 0.33 -1.84
N ASP A 153 -30.42 -0.44 -2.27
CA ASP A 153 -31.76 -0.44 -1.73
C ASP A 153 -31.81 -1.25 -0.42
N LEU A 154 -31.99 -0.56 0.69
CA LEU A 154 -32.23 -1.16 1.99
C LEU A 154 -33.72 -1.23 2.38
N THR A 155 -34.64 -0.85 1.48
CA THR A 155 -36.10 -0.88 1.73
C THR A 155 -36.61 -2.27 2.16
N PRO A 156 -36.09 -3.42 1.61
CA PRO A 156 -36.49 -4.75 2.09
C PRO A 156 -36.11 -5.04 3.54
N TYR A 157 -35.27 -4.21 4.13
CA TYR A 157 -34.77 -4.31 5.51
C TYR A 157 -35.35 -3.25 6.44
N ALA A 158 -36.21 -2.36 5.95
CA ALA A 158 -36.88 -1.33 6.77
C ALA A 158 -37.75 -1.94 7.88
N GLY A 159 -38.00 -1.19 8.95
CA GLY A 159 -38.77 -1.61 10.10
C GLY A 159 -38.02 -2.51 11.10
N ARG A 160 -36.70 -2.63 11.01
CA ARG A 160 -35.89 -3.46 11.92
C ARG A 160 -34.48 -2.95 12.10
N LYS A 161 -33.74 -3.53 13.05
CA LYS A 161 -32.29 -3.40 13.15
C LYS A 161 -31.64 -4.44 12.24
N ILE A 162 -30.54 -4.04 11.60
CA ILE A 162 -29.73 -4.88 10.72
C ILE A 162 -28.26 -4.77 11.10
N LEU A 163 -27.43 -5.71 10.63
CA LEU A 163 -25.99 -5.52 10.54
C LEU A 163 -25.64 -5.20 9.09
N LEU A 164 -24.91 -4.11 8.88
CA LEU A 164 -24.25 -3.77 7.61
C LEU A 164 -22.79 -4.22 7.69
N ARG A 165 -22.28 -4.84 6.63
CA ARG A 165 -20.91 -5.33 6.57
C ARG A 165 -20.27 -4.98 5.23
N PHE A 166 -19.01 -4.57 5.28
CA PHE A 166 -18.06 -4.64 4.18
C PHE A 166 -17.17 -5.86 4.41
N GLU A 167 -16.98 -6.68 3.38
CA GLU A 167 -16.21 -7.91 3.46
C GLU A 167 -15.30 -8.02 2.24
N TYR A 168 -14.05 -8.45 2.46
CA TYR A 168 -13.07 -8.67 1.41
C TYR A 168 -12.51 -10.07 1.56
N VAL A 169 -12.62 -10.86 0.47
CA VAL A 169 -12.24 -12.27 0.43
C VAL A 169 -11.27 -12.48 -0.72
N THR A 170 -10.15 -13.13 -0.44
CA THR A 170 -9.12 -13.50 -1.40
C THR A 170 -8.89 -15.00 -1.45
N ASP A 171 -8.41 -15.50 -2.59
CA ASP A 171 -7.96 -16.87 -2.73
C ASP A 171 -6.47 -17.06 -2.30
N ASP A 172 -5.83 -18.15 -2.68
CA ASP A 172 -4.48 -18.54 -2.25
C ASP A 172 -3.36 -18.05 -3.18
N GLY A 173 -3.69 -17.25 -4.15
CA GLY A 173 -2.76 -16.72 -5.14
C GLY A 173 -2.71 -15.21 -5.16
N TYR A 174 -2.04 -14.65 -6.10
CA TYR A 174 -1.81 -13.22 -6.34
C TYR A 174 -2.91 -12.30 -5.78
N ASN A 175 -2.53 -11.31 -4.99
CA ASN A 175 -3.44 -10.30 -4.45
C ASN A 175 -3.09 -8.89 -4.95
N SER A 176 -4.09 -8.09 -5.25
CA SER A 176 -3.98 -6.68 -5.62
C SER A 176 -3.99 -5.76 -4.38
N ALA A 177 -4.28 -4.47 -4.57
CA ALA A 177 -4.18 -3.50 -3.48
C ALA A 177 -5.38 -3.55 -2.49
N GLY A 178 -6.45 -4.30 -2.78
CA GLY A 178 -7.59 -4.48 -1.88
C GLY A 178 -8.71 -3.45 -2.09
N MET A 179 -9.45 -3.14 -1.01
CA MET A 179 -10.65 -2.30 -1.01
C MET A 179 -10.57 -1.22 0.08
N ALA A 180 -11.12 -0.05 -0.20
CA ALA A 180 -11.27 1.02 0.78
C ALA A 180 -12.71 1.56 0.79
N VAL A 181 -13.15 1.97 1.99
CA VAL A 181 -14.48 2.56 2.24
C VAL A 181 -14.32 3.91 2.90
N ASP A 182 -15.00 4.92 2.35
CA ASP A 182 -15.02 6.28 2.85
C ASP A 182 -16.41 6.88 2.63
N GLY A 183 -17.01 7.47 3.66
CA GLY A 183 -18.34 8.09 3.56
C GLY A 183 -19.50 7.11 3.37
N VAL A 184 -20.15 6.73 4.47
CA VAL A 184 -21.36 5.88 4.49
C VAL A 184 -22.57 6.70 4.91
N ARG A 185 -23.66 6.65 4.14
CA ARG A 185 -24.85 7.47 4.37
C ARG A 185 -26.14 6.68 4.24
N ILE A 186 -27.11 6.96 5.10
CA ILE A 186 -28.49 6.51 4.98
C ILE A 186 -29.37 7.72 5.32
N PRO A 187 -29.76 8.52 4.30
CA PRO A 187 -30.44 9.81 4.51
C PRO A 187 -31.75 9.69 5.29
N GLU A 188 -32.50 8.62 5.09
CA GLU A 188 -33.83 8.43 5.69
C GLU A 188 -33.80 8.32 7.23
N ILE A 189 -32.63 8.01 7.81
CA ILE A 189 -32.41 7.98 9.26
C ILE A 189 -31.42 9.04 9.74
N GLY A 190 -31.01 9.96 8.85
CA GLY A 190 -29.99 10.97 9.16
C GLY A 190 -28.61 10.39 9.47
N PHE A 191 -28.33 9.16 9.04
CA PHE A 191 -27.06 8.52 9.28
C PHE A 191 -26.02 8.99 8.27
N TYR A 192 -24.89 9.47 8.79
CA TYR A 192 -23.69 9.76 8.05
C TYR A 192 -22.46 9.40 8.90
N ASP A 193 -21.53 8.67 8.31
CA ASP A 193 -20.22 8.37 8.85
C ASP A 193 -19.15 8.77 7.84
N ASP A 194 -18.26 9.66 8.24
CA ASP A 194 -17.15 10.17 7.41
C ASP A 194 -15.90 9.29 7.48
N MET A 195 -15.97 8.18 8.20
CA MET A 195 -14.89 7.20 8.35
C MET A 195 -13.59 7.76 9.00
N GLU A 196 -13.69 8.87 9.75
CA GLU A 196 -12.53 9.48 10.43
C GLU A 196 -12.17 8.83 11.77
N SER A 197 -13.10 8.04 12.32
CA SER A 197 -12.92 7.36 13.60
C SER A 197 -13.55 5.97 13.61
N PRO A 198 -13.21 5.09 14.58
CA PRO A 198 -13.77 3.74 14.64
C PRO A 198 -15.31 3.69 14.79
N ASN A 199 -15.92 4.65 15.46
CA ASN A 199 -17.36 4.92 15.53
C ASN A 199 -18.29 3.69 15.56
N SER A 200 -18.09 2.74 16.45
CA SER A 200 -18.91 1.52 16.56
C SER A 200 -18.80 0.56 15.35
N TRP A 201 -17.84 0.71 14.49
CA TRP A 201 -17.47 -0.32 13.53
C TRP A 201 -16.66 -1.42 14.22
N GLN A 202 -17.04 -2.66 13.99
CA GLN A 202 -16.31 -3.84 14.42
C GLN A 202 -15.47 -4.32 13.23
N ALA A 203 -14.16 -4.13 13.34
CA ALA A 203 -13.18 -4.51 12.32
C ALA A 203 -12.52 -5.85 12.68
N ASN A 204 -12.44 -6.74 11.70
CA ASN A 204 -11.62 -7.92 11.72
C ASN A 204 -10.82 -7.93 10.41
N GLY A 205 -9.53 -7.62 10.48
CA GLY A 205 -8.66 -7.45 9.33
C GLY A 205 -8.71 -6.07 8.67
N TRP A 206 -9.79 -5.31 8.80
CA TRP A 206 -9.86 -3.93 8.30
C TRP A 206 -9.13 -2.95 9.23
N VAL A 207 -8.47 -1.96 8.62
CA VAL A 207 -7.67 -0.95 9.32
C VAL A 207 -8.18 0.46 9.00
N LEU A 208 -8.41 1.28 10.02
CA LEU A 208 -8.65 2.72 9.84
C LEU A 208 -7.31 3.42 9.62
N SER A 209 -7.04 3.86 8.40
CA SER A 209 -5.74 4.36 7.97
C SER A 209 -5.81 5.74 7.36
N GLY A 210 -4.73 6.51 7.50
CA GLY A 210 -4.43 7.65 6.66
C GLY A 210 -3.87 7.23 5.30
N PRO A 211 -3.60 8.19 4.40
CA PRO A 211 -3.20 7.90 3.02
C PRO A 211 -1.75 7.44 2.86
N TYR A 212 -0.95 7.43 3.91
CA TYR A 212 0.48 7.13 3.85
C TYR A 212 0.90 6.10 4.89
N VAL A 213 1.86 5.27 4.51
CA VAL A 213 2.62 4.37 5.41
C VAL A 213 4.05 4.89 5.56
N PRO A 214 4.80 4.49 6.62
CA PRO A 214 6.20 4.83 6.75
C PRO A 214 7.02 4.29 5.57
N GLY A 215 7.82 5.16 4.95
CA GLY A 215 8.83 4.76 3.98
C GLY A 215 9.96 4.00 4.68
N ARG A 216 10.33 2.83 4.17
CA ARG A 216 11.40 1.99 4.70
C ARG A 216 12.35 1.58 3.59
N TYR A 217 13.64 1.84 3.80
CA TYR A 217 14.67 1.58 2.81
C TYR A 217 15.90 1.00 3.47
N SER A 218 16.56 0.09 2.76
CA SER A 218 17.86 -0.45 3.15
C SER A 218 18.85 -0.25 2.01
N LEU A 219 20.07 0.12 2.38
CA LEU A 219 21.23 0.15 1.52
C LEU A 219 22.15 -1.00 1.91
N ILE A 220 22.53 -1.81 0.94
CA ILE A 220 23.51 -2.86 1.12
C ILE A 220 24.74 -2.47 0.31
N ILE A 221 25.86 -2.29 0.98
CA ILE A 221 27.15 -2.00 0.35
C ILE A 221 28.01 -3.25 0.46
N LEU A 222 28.48 -3.74 -0.65
CA LEU A 222 29.31 -4.95 -0.73
C LEU A 222 30.44 -4.80 -1.75
N ASP A 223 31.43 -5.68 -1.65
CA ASP A 223 32.41 -5.91 -2.69
C ASP A 223 31.99 -7.12 -3.52
N ALA A 224 31.88 -6.98 -4.86
CA ALA A 224 31.45 -8.07 -5.74
C ALA A 224 32.45 -9.25 -5.73
N ASN A 225 33.74 -9.02 -5.40
CA ASN A 225 34.76 -10.06 -5.28
C ASN A 225 34.74 -10.77 -3.91
N SER A 226 33.99 -10.23 -2.94
CA SER A 226 33.81 -10.76 -1.57
C SER A 226 32.42 -10.46 -1.03
N PRO A 227 31.36 -10.98 -1.69
CA PRO A 227 29.96 -10.57 -1.40
C PRO A 227 29.47 -11.00 -0.02
N GLU A 228 30.16 -11.91 0.66
CA GLU A 228 29.91 -12.27 2.06
C GLU A 228 30.26 -11.15 3.04
N ARG A 229 31.10 -10.18 2.62
CA ARG A 229 31.45 -8.97 3.36
C ARG A 229 30.57 -7.82 2.89
N TYR A 230 29.46 -7.64 3.53
CA TYR A 230 28.54 -6.54 3.25
C TYR A 230 28.24 -5.70 4.49
N VAL A 231 27.82 -4.48 4.25
CA VAL A 231 27.29 -3.58 5.28
C VAL A 231 25.85 -3.26 4.95
N LEU A 232 24.97 -3.42 5.94
CA LEU A 232 23.56 -3.04 5.83
C LEU A 232 23.35 -1.71 6.55
N VAL A 233 22.83 -0.72 5.86
CA VAL A 233 22.47 0.58 6.39
C VAL A 233 20.99 0.83 6.15
N ASP A 234 20.20 0.87 7.21
CA ASP A 234 18.79 1.27 7.10
C ASP A 234 18.67 2.80 7.09
N ALA A 235 17.83 3.33 6.21
CA ALA A 235 17.50 4.74 6.23
C ALA A 235 16.75 5.08 7.53
N GLY A 236 17.03 6.26 8.09
CA GLY A 236 16.35 6.78 9.25
C GLY A 236 14.87 7.06 9.00
N ALA A 237 14.12 7.38 10.05
CA ALA A 237 12.70 7.73 9.96
C ALA A 237 12.43 8.99 9.11
N ASP A 238 13.45 9.77 8.80
CA ASP A 238 13.43 10.90 7.87
C ASP A 238 13.70 10.51 6.40
N GLY A 239 13.87 9.22 6.13
CA GLY A 239 14.14 8.66 4.81
C GLY A 239 15.59 8.81 4.35
N ARG A 240 16.54 9.11 5.26
CA ARG A 240 17.93 9.41 4.91
C ARG A 240 18.91 8.39 5.45
N ALA A 241 19.98 8.18 4.68
CA ALA A 241 21.15 7.44 5.11
C ALA A 241 22.42 8.06 4.53
N ILE A 242 23.51 7.96 5.27
CA ILE A 242 24.85 8.35 4.84
C ILE A 242 25.78 7.21 5.16
N TYR A 243 26.58 6.79 4.20
CA TYR A 243 27.62 5.81 4.41
C TYR A 243 28.96 6.30 3.85
N LYS A 244 30.02 6.21 4.67
CA LYS A 244 31.37 6.52 4.27
C LYS A 244 32.03 5.26 3.71
N LEU A 245 32.46 5.28 2.45
CA LEU A 245 33.38 4.28 1.92
C LEU A 245 34.80 4.80 2.09
N SER A 246 35.62 3.98 2.76
CA SER A 246 37.06 4.22 2.85
C SER A 246 37.73 3.95 1.52
N ALA A 247 38.95 4.49 1.36
CA ALA A 247 39.82 4.18 0.22
C ALA A 247 39.92 2.67 0.01
N GLN A 248 39.81 2.22 -1.24
CA GLN A 248 39.67 0.83 -1.62
C GLN A 248 40.94 0.29 -2.26
N ASP A 249 41.15 -1.02 -2.13
CA ASP A 249 42.18 -1.74 -2.90
C ASP A 249 41.78 -1.69 -4.39
N PRO A 250 42.75 -1.56 -5.33
CA PRO A 250 42.48 -1.65 -6.76
C PRO A 250 41.77 -2.94 -7.24
N LYS A 251 41.67 -3.94 -6.39
CA LYS A 251 40.96 -5.21 -6.68
C LYS A 251 39.51 -5.22 -6.22
N ASP A 252 39.10 -4.24 -5.41
CA ASP A 252 37.73 -4.19 -4.90
C ASP A 252 36.77 -3.75 -6.02
N GLU A 253 35.59 -4.34 -6.06
CA GLU A 253 34.48 -3.93 -6.93
C GLU A 253 33.27 -3.56 -6.06
N PRO A 254 33.19 -2.32 -5.58
CA PRO A 254 32.11 -1.91 -4.67
C PRO A 254 30.77 -1.76 -5.40
N PHE A 255 29.74 -2.31 -4.77
CA PHE A 255 28.35 -2.20 -5.21
C PHE A 255 27.47 -1.63 -4.10
N LEU A 256 26.46 -0.87 -4.52
CA LEU A 256 25.34 -0.45 -3.71
C LEU A 256 24.07 -1.14 -4.23
N ILE A 257 23.33 -1.74 -3.30
CA ILE A 257 21.97 -2.21 -3.56
C ILE A 257 21.03 -1.34 -2.74
N VAL A 258 20.02 -0.75 -3.39
CA VAL A 258 18.94 -0.02 -2.74
C VAL A 258 17.70 -0.90 -2.74
N ALA A 259 17.12 -1.15 -1.57
CA ALA A 259 15.89 -1.92 -1.41
C ALA A 259 14.82 -1.08 -0.74
N ALA A 260 13.61 -1.06 -1.32
CA ALA A 260 12.41 -0.52 -0.68
C ALA A 260 11.64 -1.65 0.00
N LYS A 261 11.21 -1.43 1.25
CA LYS A 261 10.56 -2.46 2.08
C LYS A 261 9.41 -1.91 2.93
N SER A 262 8.69 -0.90 2.40
CA SER A 262 7.50 -0.35 3.07
C SER A 262 6.37 -1.37 3.05
N ASP A 263 5.77 -1.62 4.23
CA ASP A 263 4.71 -2.61 4.39
C ASP A 263 3.37 -2.12 3.82
N ASN A 264 2.51 -3.06 3.45
CA ASN A 264 1.10 -2.89 3.10
C ASN A 264 0.81 -1.98 1.90
N THR A 265 1.82 -1.60 1.10
CA THR A 265 1.61 -0.79 -0.10
C THR A 265 2.26 -1.41 -1.33
N LEU A 266 1.64 -1.20 -2.49
CA LEU A 266 2.20 -1.50 -3.82
C LEU A 266 2.70 -0.23 -4.53
N GLN A 267 2.61 0.93 -3.88
CA GLN A 267 3.01 2.18 -4.49
C GLN A 267 4.54 2.28 -4.53
N LYS A 268 5.05 2.78 -5.64
CA LYS A 268 6.49 3.01 -5.81
C LYS A 268 6.98 4.09 -4.85
N SER A 269 8.26 3.98 -4.50
CA SER A 269 9.00 5.02 -3.80
C SER A 269 9.94 5.73 -4.76
N ILE A 270 10.12 7.03 -4.56
CA ILE A 270 11.16 7.79 -5.23
C ILE A 270 12.30 8.00 -4.25
N TYR A 271 13.54 7.82 -4.73
CA TYR A 271 14.73 8.05 -3.95
C TYR A 271 15.79 8.80 -4.76
N ARG A 272 16.76 9.37 -4.06
CA ARG A 272 17.93 10.07 -4.61
C ARG A 272 19.20 9.52 -4.01
N ILE A 273 20.22 9.31 -4.84
CA ILE A 273 21.56 8.92 -4.43
C ILE A 273 22.53 10.00 -4.89
N GLN A 274 23.44 10.40 -4.00
CA GLN A 274 24.57 11.25 -4.34
C GLN A 274 25.87 10.60 -3.90
N ILE A 275 26.87 10.65 -4.77
CA ILE A 275 28.24 10.18 -4.47
C ILE A 275 29.10 11.42 -4.23
N LEU A 276 29.46 11.66 -2.97
CA LEU A 276 30.06 12.90 -2.52
C LEU A 276 31.54 12.71 -2.13
N PRO A 277 32.47 13.57 -2.57
CA PRO A 277 33.88 13.48 -2.21
C PRO A 277 34.16 13.90 -0.76
N LYS A 278 33.18 14.50 -0.08
CA LYS A 278 33.28 14.96 1.31
C LYS A 278 31.97 14.71 2.03
N GLU A 279 32.04 14.58 3.34
CA GLU A 279 30.85 14.47 4.19
C GLU A 279 29.91 15.68 3.94
N PRO A 280 28.61 15.41 3.66
CA PRO A 280 27.67 16.49 3.43
C PRO A 280 27.45 17.27 4.72
N GLY A 281 27.67 18.58 4.68
CA GLY A 281 27.29 19.48 5.76
C GLY A 281 25.78 19.58 5.91
N TYR A 282 25.28 19.80 7.13
CA TYR A 282 23.83 19.85 7.44
C TYR A 282 23.04 20.82 6.56
N LEU A 283 23.64 21.93 6.13
CA LEU A 283 23.02 22.92 5.25
C LEU A 283 22.87 22.47 3.78
N THR A 284 23.73 21.58 3.32
CA THR A 284 23.63 21.01 1.95
C THR A 284 22.44 20.08 1.83
N LEU A 285 22.04 19.43 2.94
CA LEU A 285 20.89 18.53 3.03
C LEU A 285 19.54 19.26 2.95
N LEU A 286 19.49 20.54 3.39
CA LEU A 286 18.26 21.34 3.40
C LEU A 286 17.99 22.03 2.04
N ALA A 287 19.02 22.35 1.27
CA ALA A 287 18.90 23.07 -0.01
C ALA A 287 18.17 22.25 -1.11
N GLY A 288 18.16 20.90 -1.01
CA GLY A 288 17.43 20.02 -1.92
C GLY A 288 15.91 20.00 -1.75
N ARG A 289 15.36 20.59 -0.67
CA ARG A 289 13.91 20.62 -0.39
C ARG A 289 13.19 21.86 -0.89
N ALA A 290 13.91 22.91 -1.30
CA ALA A 290 13.30 24.22 -1.63
C ALA A 290 12.80 24.37 -3.08
N SER A 291 12.89 23.31 -3.91
CA SER A 291 12.53 23.36 -5.34
C SER A 291 11.59 22.22 -5.77
N ARG A 292 10.52 21.95 -4.98
CA ARG A 292 9.37 21.16 -5.47
C ARG A 292 8.05 21.74 -4.98
#